data_64991f44e856e826559bd021f3e2807f
#
_entry.id   64991f44e856e826559bd021f3e2807f
#
_cell.length_a   1.000
_cell.length_b   1.000
_cell.length_c   1.000
_cell.angle_alpha   90.00
_cell.angle_beta   90.00
_cell.angle_gamma   90.00
#
_symmetry.space_group_name_H-M   'P 1'
#
loop_
_entity.id
_entity.type
_entity.pdbx_description
1 polymer ?
#
loop_
_entity_poly.entity_id
_entity_poly.type
_entity_poly.pdbx_seq_one_letter_code
_entity_poly.pdbx_strand_id
1 'polypeptide(L)'
;LLFFLLVSPYFILVTHHDDFYYYHLPYLNILEYSKIIFGLANLNTVLVYPQNLWFNVFALFRLPLVDYNGIQALNGIFTIAFILFCFEVFLNSDLKKIKIISLTFIVFVFSIFSRLKDHGAEIIPQLIMLMIFLYSFIVLFDEKINKKKTLVKISIILTISSLLRLSSVIIIPFLILIFVINFNIIIQIVKKIKFTSLIILIVLLVLTKNVINSGCLIYPLSVSCFSQNKISWSIDKEIPKINENVILSYTRGWMIYAKENIKDSSKFVFNPKENILTHSEYLSNGIKFWIKYWIKDPDIKRLLNILYIGSFILLILLINNLKKFNVENLSKNLKLNISTIIFLLGPII
;
A
#
# COMPACT_ATOMS: atom_id res chain seq x y z
N LEU A 1 -28.89 4.90 -3.58
CA LEU A 1 -29.07 6.27 -4.09
C LEU A 1 -28.47 7.30 -3.13
N LEU A 2 -28.88 7.35 -1.85
CA LEU A 2 -28.38 8.30 -0.87
C LEU A 2 -26.86 8.28 -0.74
N PHE A 3 -26.27 7.09 -0.73
CA PHE A 3 -24.82 6.90 -0.64
C PHE A 3 -24.08 7.46 -1.89
N PHE A 4 -24.67 7.26 -3.07
CA PHE A 4 -24.14 7.83 -4.32
C PHE A 4 -24.20 9.36 -4.30
N LEU A 5 -25.26 9.95 -3.77
CA LEU A 5 -25.40 11.39 -3.62
C LEU A 5 -24.39 11.98 -2.62
N LEU A 6 -24.09 11.25 -1.53
CA LEU A 6 -23.07 11.67 -0.54
C LEU A 6 -21.65 11.64 -1.10
N VAL A 7 -21.38 10.75 -2.04
CA VAL A 7 -20.02 10.56 -2.61
C VAL A 7 -19.86 11.33 -3.92
N SER A 8 -20.96 11.67 -4.62
CA SER A 8 -20.91 12.40 -5.90
C SER A 8 -20.13 13.72 -5.86
N PRO A 9 -20.14 14.55 -4.80
CA PRO A 9 -19.33 15.76 -4.76
C PRO A 9 -17.83 15.50 -4.93
N TYR A 10 -17.36 14.33 -4.57
CA TYR A 10 -15.93 13.98 -4.67
C TYR A 10 -15.50 13.58 -6.07
N PHE A 11 -16.46 13.21 -6.92
CA PHE A 11 -16.21 13.03 -8.36
C PHE A 11 -16.20 14.35 -9.11
N ILE A 12 -16.87 15.37 -8.56
CA ILE A 12 -17.08 16.66 -9.20
C ILE A 12 -16.02 17.68 -8.70
N LEU A 13 -15.68 17.64 -7.42
CA LEU A 13 -14.73 18.57 -6.80
C LEU A 13 -13.30 18.01 -6.89
N VAL A 14 -12.76 17.99 -8.07
CA VAL A 14 -11.39 17.51 -8.32
C VAL A 14 -10.39 18.56 -7.83
N THR A 15 -9.42 18.13 -7.03
CA THR A 15 -8.21 18.92 -6.77
C THR A 15 -7.05 18.26 -7.49
N HIS A 16 -6.41 19.01 -8.36
CA HIS A 16 -5.20 18.57 -9.03
C HIS A 16 -4.01 18.74 -8.07
N HIS A 17 -3.37 17.62 -7.73
CA HIS A 17 -2.04 17.63 -7.12
C HIS A 17 -1.01 17.91 -8.22
N ASP A 18 0.14 18.54 -7.88
CA ASP A 18 1.20 18.88 -8.84
C ASP A 18 1.65 17.64 -9.65
N ASP A 19 1.69 16.47 -9.02
CA ASP A 19 2.04 15.20 -9.64
C ASP A 19 1.11 14.80 -10.79
N PHE A 20 -0.14 15.27 -10.81
CA PHE A 20 -1.10 14.93 -11.87
C PHE A 20 -0.61 15.38 -13.23
N TYR A 21 -0.23 16.64 -13.36
CA TYR A 21 0.25 17.19 -14.64
C TYR A 21 1.68 16.73 -14.95
N TYR A 22 2.48 16.43 -13.90
CA TYR A 22 3.88 16.10 -14.06
C TYR A 22 4.09 14.69 -14.63
N TYR A 23 3.33 13.68 -14.18
CA TYR A 23 3.51 12.31 -14.66
C TYR A 23 2.24 11.46 -14.77
N HIS A 24 1.16 11.76 -14.03
CA HIS A 24 -0.06 10.94 -14.14
C HIS A 24 -0.78 11.14 -15.47
N LEU A 25 -1.06 12.37 -15.82
CA LEU A 25 -1.70 12.70 -17.10
C LEU A 25 -0.83 12.33 -18.31
N PRO A 26 0.49 12.65 -18.34
CA PRO A 26 1.36 12.16 -19.41
C PRO A 26 1.35 10.64 -19.57
N TYR A 27 1.35 9.88 -18.47
CA TYR A 27 1.27 8.43 -18.54
C TYR A 27 -0.06 7.94 -19.12
N LEU A 28 -1.18 8.54 -18.73
CA LEU A 28 -2.49 8.21 -19.28
C LEU A 28 -2.57 8.51 -20.77
N ASN A 29 -2.04 9.64 -21.21
CA ASN A 29 -1.97 9.99 -22.63
C ASN A 29 -1.13 8.97 -23.42
N ILE A 30 -0.02 8.49 -22.84
CA ILE A 30 0.78 7.43 -23.46
C ILE A 30 -0.06 6.14 -23.59
N LEU A 31 -0.82 5.77 -22.57
CA LEU A 31 -1.67 4.58 -22.62
C LEU A 31 -2.79 4.69 -23.65
N GLU A 32 -3.29 5.89 -23.93
CA GLU A 32 -4.36 6.12 -24.89
C GLU A 32 -3.87 6.17 -26.34
N TYR A 33 -2.84 6.99 -26.57
CA TYR A 33 -2.45 7.36 -27.95
C TYR A 33 -1.27 6.56 -28.47
N SER A 34 -0.58 5.81 -27.61
CA SER A 34 0.62 5.11 -28.00
C SER A 34 0.43 3.60 -27.94
N LYS A 35 1.11 2.90 -28.87
CA LYS A 35 1.33 1.46 -28.76
C LYS A 35 2.25 1.17 -27.57
N ILE A 36 2.52 -0.11 -27.31
CA ILE A 36 3.50 -0.52 -26.31
C ILE A 36 4.85 0.16 -26.59
N ILE A 37 5.34 0.93 -25.62
CA ILE A 37 6.63 1.61 -25.69
C ILE A 37 7.65 0.80 -24.92
N PHE A 38 8.65 0.26 -25.64
CA PHE A 38 9.78 -0.39 -25.01
C PHE A 38 10.75 0.66 -24.45
N GLY A 39 11.17 0.48 -23.20
CA GLY A 39 12.11 1.40 -22.54
C GLY A 39 11.50 2.76 -22.16
N LEU A 40 10.23 2.80 -21.81
CA LEU A 40 9.53 4.01 -21.35
C LEU A 40 10.29 4.73 -20.23
N ALA A 41 11.02 4.00 -19.38
CA ALA A 41 11.87 4.55 -18.33
C ALA A 41 12.97 5.48 -18.83
N ASN A 42 13.42 5.32 -20.09
CA ASN A 42 14.42 6.20 -20.70
C ASN A 42 13.86 7.57 -21.07
N LEU A 43 12.53 7.71 -21.21
CA LEU A 43 11.88 9.00 -21.41
C LEU A 43 11.68 9.72 -20.07
N ASN A 44 11.10 9.02 -19.11
CA ASN A 44 10.93 9.52 -17.75
C ASN A 44 10.76 8.34 -16.78
N THR A 45 11.60 8.29 -15.76
CA THR A 45 11.66 7.20 -14.78
C THR A 45 10.40 7.11 -13.92
N VAL A 46 9.68 8.21 -13.71
CA VAL A 46 8.45 8.24 -12.90
C VAL A 46 7.31 7.51 -13.58
N LEU A 47 7.31 7.43 -14.92
CA LEU A 47 6.27 6.73 -15.69
C LEU A 47 6.25 5.22 -15.48
N VAL A 48 7.30 4.64 -14.90
CA VAL A 48 7.43 3.18 -14.73
C VAL A 48 7.30 2.70 -13.28
N TYR A 49 6.99 3.58 -12.34
CA TYR A 49 6.77 3.18 -10.96
C TYR A 49 5.61 2.18 -10.82
N PRO A 50 5.67 1.24 -9.84
CA PRO A 50 4.65 0.21 -9.64
C PRO A 50 3.23 0.77 -9.48
N GLN A 51 3.07 1.90 -8.82
CA GLN A 51 1.78 2.56 -8.62
C GLN A 51 1.05 2.90 -9.92
N ASN A 52 1.76 3.07 -11.02
CA ASN A 52 1.17 3.32 -12.34
C ASN A 52 0.35 2.12 -12.87
N LEU A 53 0.46 0.95 -12.24
CA LEU A 53 -0.41 -0.18 -12.54
C LEU A 53 -1.90 0.17 -12.33
N TRP A 54 -2.21 1.04 -11.37
CA TRP A 54 -3.58 1.51 -11.14
C TRP A 54 -4.13 2.30 -12.31
N PHE A 55 -3.29 3.11 -12.96
CA PHE A 55 -3.68 3.84 -14.17
C PHE A 55 -3.89 2.91 -15.37
N ASN A 56 -3.17 1.79 -15.46
CA ASN A 56 -3.46 0.76 -16.46
C ASN A 56 -4.84 0.12 -16.22
N VAL A 57 -5.24 -0.09 -14.95
CA VAL A 57 -6.59 -0.57 -14.61
C VAL A 57 -7.63 0.45 -15.06
N PHE A 58 -7.40 1.74 -14.81
CA PHE A 58 -8.30 2.80 -15.29
C PHE A 58 -8.43 2.80 -16.82
N ALA A 59 -7.31 2.69 -17.54
CA ALA A 59 -7.32 2.67 -19.00
C ALA A 59 -8.06 1.45 -19.58
N LEU A 60 -8.01 0.28 -18.91
CA LEU A 60 -8.76 -0.92 -19.28
C LEU A 60 -10.27 -0.75 -19.09
N PHE A 61 -10.66 -0.13 -18.01
CA PHE A 61 -12.08 0.07 -17.67
C PHE A 61 -12.65 1.38 -18.22
N ARG A 62 -11.97 2.03 -19.15
CA ARG A 62 -12.33 3.29 -19.77
C ARG A 62 -13.84 3.59 -19.65
N LEU A 63 -14.19 4.25 -18.53
CA LEU A 63 -15.57 4.51 -18.20
C LEU A 63 -16.13 5.49 -19.25
N PRO A 64 -17.18 5.13 -19.99
CA PRO A 64 -17.82 6.06 -20.90
C PRO A 64 -18.26 7.29 -20.10
N LEU A 65 -18.08 8.49 -20.65
CA LEU A 65 -18.40 9.79 -20.05
C LEU A 65 -17.40 10.29 -18.97
N VAL A 66 -16.35 9.55 -18.67
CA VAL A 66 -15.28 10.01 -17.75
C VAL A 66 -14.05 10.31 -18.58
N ASP A 67 -13.76 11.60 -18.72
CA ASP A 67 -12.53 12.08 -19.34
C ASP A 67 -11.31 11.74 -18.46
N TYR A 68 -10.08 11.89 -18.96
CA TYR A 68 -8.86 11.62 -18.18
C TYR A 68 -8.78 12.42 -16.88
N ASN A 69 -9.39 13.59 -16.84
CA ASN A 69 -9.58 14.35 -15.62
C ASN A 69 -10.42 13.59 -14.56
N GLY A 70 -11.09 12.53 -14.95
CA GLY A 70 -11.95 11.73 -14.09
C GLY A 70 -11.31 10.46 -13.51
N ILE A 71 -9.98 10.31 -13.52
CA ILE A 71 -9.32 9.13 -12.96
C ILE A 71 -9.63 8.89 -11.47
N GLN A 72 -9.91 9.96 -10.72
CA GLN A 72 -10.41 9.87 -9.34
C GLN A 72 -11.76 9.15 -9.25
N ALA A 73 -12.53 9.08 -10.33
CA ALA A 73 -13.77 8.31 -10.33
C ALA A 73 -13.51 6.81 -10.04
N LEU A 74 -12.41 6.25 -10.55
CA LEU A 74 -12.04 4.87 -10.21
C LEU A 74 -11.69 4.73 -8.74
N ASN A 75 -10.96 5.69 -8.15
CA ASN A 75 -10.67 5.74 -6.72
C ASN A 75 -11.96 5.82 -5.91
N GLY A 76 -12.90 6.66 -6.34
CA GLY A 76 -14.22 6.79 -5.72
C GLY A 76 -15.03 5.51 -5.80
N ILE A 77 -15.14 4.87 -6.97
CA ILE A 77 -15.84 3.60 -7.16
C ILE A 77 -15.28 2.52 -6.24
N PHE A 78 -13.95 2.41 -6.18
CA PHE A 78 -13.30 1.44 -5.30
C PHE A 78 -13.56 1.76 -3.82
N THR A 79 -13.53 3.03 -3.43
CA THR A 79 -13.85 3.46 -2.06
C THR A 79 -15.28 3.15 -1.69
N ILE A 80 -16.24 3.40 -2.59
CA ILE A 80 -17.65 3.02 -2.40
C ILE A 80 -17.76 1.51 -2.21
N ALA A 81 -17.12 0.73 -3.08
CA ALA A 81 -17.13 -0.73 -2.97
C ALA A 81 -16.55 -1.20 -1.63
N PHE A 82 -15.47 -0.57 -1.15
CA PHE A 82 -14.88 -0.85 0.15
C PHE A 82 -15.84 -0.53 1.32
N ILE A 83 -16.52 0.62 1.29
CA ILE A 83 -17.49 0.99 2.32
C ILE A 83 -18.68 0.03 2.31
N LEU A 84 -19.20 -0.32 1.13
CA LEU A 84 -20.29 -1.30 1.00
C LEU A 84 -19.87 -2.67 1.53
N PHE A 85 -18.65 -3.09 1.25
CA PHE A 85 -18.08 -4.31 1.82
C PHE A 85 -18.01 -4.26 3.36
N CYS A 86 -17.51 -3.17 3.94
CA CYS A 86 -17.49 -3.00 5.39
C CYS A 86 -18.91 -3.00 5.97
N PHE A 87 -19.86 -2.38 5.29
CA PHE A 87 -21.25 -2.33 5.72
C PHE A 87 -21.91 -3.70 5.64
N GLU A 88 -21.67 -4.47 4.56
CA GLU A 88 -22.11 -5.86 4.44
C GLU A 88 -21.59 -6.72 5.59
N VAL A 89 -20.30 -6.60 5.91
CA VAL A 89 -19.69 -7.32 7.04
C VAL A 89 -20.30 -6.88 8.38
N PHE A 90 -20.56 -5.58 8.55
CA PHE A 90 -21.23 -5.04 9.75
C PHE A 90 -22.63 -5.63 9.94
N LEU A 91 -23.42 -5.73 8.89
CA LEU A 91 -24.78 -6.26 8.97
C LEU A 91 -24.82 -7.79 9.20
N ASN A 92 -23.96 -8.53 8.48
CA ASN A 92 -24.03 -9.99 8.42
C ASN A 92 -23.23 -10.70 9.51
N SER A 93 -22.31 -10.03 10.18
CA SER A 93 -21.54 -10.67 11.26
C SER A 93 -22.34 -10.74 12.56
N ASP A 94 -22.33 -11.89 13.22
CA ASP A 94 -22.88 -12.04 14.57
C ASP A 94 -21.90 -11.55 15.65
N LEU A 95 -20.63 -11.35 15.30
CA LEU A 95 -19.57 -11.03 16.23
C LEU A 95 -19.46 -9.51 16.44
N LYS A 96 -19.78 -9.03 17.65
CA LYS A 96 -19.71 -7.60 18.01
C LYS A 96 -18.34 -6.98 17.67
N LYS A 97 -17.25 -7.73 17.84
CA LYS A 97 -15.88 -7.26 17.52
C LYS A 97 -15.71 -6.95 16.04
N ILE A 98 -16.18 -7.82 15.15
CA ILE A 98 -16.10 -7.63 13.69
C ILE A 98 -16.95 -6.44 13.26
N LYS A 99 -18.14 -6.27 13.86
CA LYS A 99 -19.00 -5.10 13.63
C LYS A 99 -18.29 -3.79 13.98
N ILE A 100 -17.65 -3.74 15.15
CA ILE A 100 -16.91 -2.55 15.59
C ILE A 100 -15.76 -2.23 14.63
N ILE A 101 -14.96 -3.23 14.23
CA ILE A 101 -13.86 -3.04 13.30
C ILE A 101 -14.37 -2.53 11.94
N SER A 102 -15.42 -3.11 11.41
CA SER A 102 -16.03 -2.68 10.14
C SER A 102 -16.47 -1.22 10.21
N LEU A 103 -17.13 -0.82 11.30
CA LEU A 103 -17.56 0.55 11.51
C LEU A 103 -16.36 1.50 11.63
N THR A 104 -15.33 1.10 12.36
CA THR A 104 -14.09 1.89 12.50
C THR A 104 -13.44 2.14 11.14
N PHE A 105 -13.42 1.14 10.25
CA PHE A 105 -12.87 1.32 8.90
C PHE A 105 -13.71 2.27 8.04
N ILE A 106 -15.04 2.24 8.18
CA ILE A 106 -15.92 3.21 7.51
C ILE A 106 -15.59 4.63 8.01
N VAL A 107 -15.50 4.84 9.32
CA VAL A 107 -15.15 6.14 9.91
C VAL A 107 -13.76 6.59 9.45
N PHE A 108 -12.79 5.68 9.41
CA PHE A 108 -11.45 5.99 8.90
C PHE A 108 -11.47 6.49 7.46
N VAL A 109 -12.22 5.83 6.57
CA VAL A 109 -12.37 6.29 5.17
C VAL A 109 -12.93 7.70 5.11
N PHE A 110 -13.94 8.01 5.90
CA PHE A 110 -14.47 9.38 5.96
C PHE A 110 -13.46 10.40 6.50
N SER A 111 -12.58 10.00 7.41
CA SER A 111 -11.54 10.90 7.94
C SER A 111 -10.45 11.25 6.90
N ILE A 112 -10.17 10.35 5.95
CA ILE A 112 -9.20 10.57 4.87
C ILE A 112 -9.84 11.03 3.56
N PHE A 113 -11.13 11.36 3.60
CA PHE A 113 -11.93 11.58 2.41
C PHE A 113 -11.44 12.76 1.56
N SER A 114 -10.85 13.78 2.16
CA SER A 114 -10.23 14.89 1.44
C SER A 114 -9.09 14.46 0.49
N ARG A 115 -8.41 13.35 0.82
CA ARG A 115 -7.35 12.77 -0.02
C ARG A 115 -7.88 11.90 -1.17
N LEU A 116 -9.15 11.49 -1.12
CA LEU A 116 -9.75 10.66 -2.17
C LEU A 116 -9.98 11.42 -3.47
N LYS A 117 -10.09 12.74 -3.40
CA LYS A 117 -10.22 13.61 -4.57
C LYS A 117 -8.90 13.89 -5.28
N ASP A 118 -7.77 13.51 -4.68
CA ASP A 118 -6.47 13.61 -5.32
C ASP A 118 -6.34 12.51 -6.40
N HIS A 119 -5.69 12.82 -7.50
CA HIS A 119 -5.51 11.88 -8.62
C HIS A 119 -4.52 10.75 -8.34
N GLY A 120 -3.99 10.66 -7.11
CA GLY A 120 -3.00 9.67 -6.73
C GLY A 120 -3.58 8.26 -6.57
N ALA A 121 -2.75 7.27 -6.86
CA ALA A 121 -3.09 5.85 -6.63
C ALA A 121 -2.77 5.38 -5.20
N GLU A 122 -2.42 6.28 -4.29
CA GLU A 122 -1.86 5.89 -2.98
C GLU A 122 -2.88 5.32 -2.00
N ILE A 123 -4.13 5.79 -2.08
CA ILE A 123 -5.20 5.40 -1.15
C ILE A 123 -5.67 3.97 -1.41
N ILE A 124 -5.68 3.54 -2.67
CA ILE A 124 -6.22 2.23 -3.05
C ILE A 124 -5.47 1.06 -2.38
N PRO A 125 -4.12 0.99 -2.38
CA PRO A 125 -3.41 -0.03 -1.62
C PRO A 125 -3.71 0.00 -0.12
N GLN A 126 -3.95 1.17 0.47
CA GLN A 126 -4.32 1.28 1.89
C GLN A 126 -5.71 0.68 2.15
N LEU A 127 -6.71 0.99 1.33
CA LEU A 127 -8.04 0.38 1.43
C LEU A 127 -7.98 -1.14 1.24
N ILE A 128 -7.17 -1.60 0.30
CA ILE A 128 -6.94 -3.04 0.06
C ILE A 128 -6.33 -3.70 1.31
N MET A 129 -5.36 -3.06 1.96
CA MET A 129 -4.80 -3.58 3.21
C MET A 129 -5.84 -3.67 4.32
N LEU A 130 -6.71 -2.66 4.48
CA LEU A 130 -7.83 -2.72 5.43
C LEU A 130 -8.80 -3.87 5.11
N MET A 131 -9.08 -4.14 3.83
CA MET A 131 -9.86 -5.32 3.44
C MET A 131 -9.18 -6.62 3.87
N ILE A 132 -7.88 -6.74 3.66
CA ILE A 132 -7.10 -7.92 4.08
C ILE A 132 -7.19 -8.09 5.60
N PHE A 133 -7.05 -7.02 6.38
CA PHE A 133 -7.21 -7.06 7.83
C PHE A 133 -8.60 -7.55 8.21
N LEU A 134 -9.65 -6.97 7.64
CA LEU A 134 -11.02 -7.36 7.98
C LEU A 134 -11.29 -8.83 7.64
N TYR A 135 -10.90 -9.31 6.46
CA TYR A 135 -10.99 -10.73 6.11
C TYR A 135 -10.19 -11.62 7.07
N SER A 136 -9.02 -11.17 7.50
CA SER A 136 -8.19 -11.90 8.46
C SER A 136 -8.86 -12.06 9.82
N PHE A 137 -9.51 -11.00 10.31
CA PHE A 137 -10.33 -11.07 11.52
C PHE A 137 -11.50 -12.05 11.38
N ILE A 138 -12.17 -12.00 10.24
CA ILE A 138 -13.26 -12.93 9.94
C ILE A 138 -12.75 -14.38 9.97
N VAL A 139 -11.61 -14.67 9.33
CA VAL A 139 -11.01 -16.03 9.34
C VAL A 139 -10.63 -16.50 10.74
N LEU A 140 -10.15 -15.58 11.60
CA LEU A 140 -9.72 -15.94 12.96
C LEU A 140 -10.88 -16.16 13.93
N PHE A 141 -11.95 -15.40 13.83
CA PHE A 141 -12.98 -15.33 14.86
C PHE A 141 -14.33 -15.89 14.44
N ASP A 142 -14.66 -15.90 13.15
CA ASP A 142 -15.94 -16.40 12.67
C ASP A 142 -15.81 -17.87 12.25
N GLU A 143 -16.39 -18.74 13.09
CA GLU A 143 -16.37 -20.20 12.84
C GLU A 143 -17.38 -20.62 11.74
N LYS A 144 -18.38 -19.78 11.47
CA LYS A 144 -19.44 -20.08 10.47
C LYS A 144 -18.95 -19.84 9.03
N ILE A 145 -17.83 -19.16 8.85
CA ILE A 145 -17.36 -18.76 7.53
C ILE A 145 -16.61 -19.87 6.81
N ASN A 146 -16.70 -19.89 5.50
CA ASN A 146 -15.85 -20.74 4.67
C ASN A 146 -14.41 -20.17 4.63
N LYS A 147 -13.59 -20.61 5.59
CA LYS A 147 -12.20 -20.16 5.74
C LYS A 147 -11.39 -20.33 4.46
N LYS A 148 -11.60 -21.44 3.72
CA LYS A 148 -10.89 -21.68 2.45
C LYS A 148 -11.18 -20.61 1.41
N LYS A 149 -12.46 -20.26 1.20
CA LYS A 149 -12.88 -19.21 0.27
C LYS A 149 -12.31 -17.84 0.66
N THR A 150 -12.31 -17.54 1.95
CA THR A 150 -11.82 -16.25 2.46
C THR A 150 -10.28 -16.15 2.34
N LEU A 151 -9.54 -17.21 2.63
CA LEU A 151 -8.08 -17.24 2.46
C LEU A 151 -7.67 -17.11 0.98
N VAL A 152 -8.44 -17.68 0.05
CA VAL A 152 -8.25 -17.46 -1.40
C VAL A 152 -8.40 -15.98 -1.74
N LYS A 153 -9.46 -15.30 -1.24
CA LYS A 153 -9.65 -13.87 -1.44
C LYS A 153 -8.47 -13.06 -0.89
N ILE A 154 -8.04 -13.33 0.34
CA ILE A 154 -6.88 -12.67 0.97
C ILE A 154 -5.63 -12.81 0.07
N SER A 155 -5.35 -14.01 -0.43
CA SER A 155 -4.16 -14.26 -1.26
C SER A 155 -4.20 -13.50 -2.58
N ILE A 156 -5.36 -13.42 -3.26
CA ILE A 156 -5.50 -12.66 -4.51
C ILE A 156 -5.34 -11.16 -4.23
N ILE A 157 -6.03 -10.66 -3.22
CA ILE A 157 -6.01 -9.22 -2.87
C ILE A 157 -4.60 -8.80 -2.42
N LEU A 158 -3.90 -9.65 -1.66
CA LEU A 158 -2.51 -9.42 -1.27
C LEU A 158 -1.60 -9.31 -2.49
N THR A 159 -1.73 -10.25 -3.44
CA THR A 159 -0.92 -10.23 -4.67
C THR A 159 -1.13 -8.92 -5.42
N ILE A 160 -2.38 -8.51 -5.63
CA ILE A 160 -2.71 -7.25 -6.31
C ILE A 160 -2.13 -6.04 -5.54
N SER A 161 -2.32 -5.99 -4.22
CA SER A 161 -1.82 -4.89 -3.39
C SER A 161 -0.30 -4.76 -3.46
N SER A 162 0.43 -5.88 -3.37
CA SER A 162 1.89 -5.89 -3.43
C SER A 162 2.44 -5.46 -4.80
N LEU A 163 1.69 -5.73 -5.87
CA LEU A 163 2.05 -5.31 -7.22
C LEU A 163 1.74 -3.82 -7.49
N LEU A 164 0.70 -3.29 -6.83
CA LEU A 164 0.37 -1.86 -6.89
C LEU A 164 1.35 -1.01 -6.08
N ARG A 165 1.75 -1.49 -4.91
CA ARG A 165 2.66 -0.74 -4.03
C ARG A 165 3.52 -1.69 -3.21
N LEU A 166 4.83 -1.57 -3.35
CA LEU A 166 5.79 -2.41 -2.61
C LEU A 166 5.66 -2.27 -1.10
N SER A 167 5.26 -1.10 -0.59
CA SER A 167 5.02 -0.91 0.85
C SER A 167 3.92 -1.82 1.41
N SER A 168 3.02 -2.34 0.59
CA SER A 168 2.00 -3.31 1.02
C SER A 168 2.60 -4.64 1.53
N VAL A 169 3.87 -4.90 1.22
CA VAL A 169 4.62 -6.07 1.74
C VAL A 169 4.71 -6.05 3.27
N ILE A 170 4.58 -4.87 3.91
CA ILE A 170 4.58 -4.75 5.38
C ILE A 170 3.49 -5.58 6.07
N ILE A 171 2.41 -5.93 5.37
CA ILE A 171 1.34 -6.78 5.91
C ILE A 171 1.72 -8.27 5.95
N ILE A 172 2.76 -8.68 5.22
CA ILE A 172 3.15 -10.09 5.09
C ILE A 172 3.46 -10.76 6.43
N PRO A 173 4.25 -10.16 7.36
CA PRO A 173 4.52 -10.78 8.66
C PRO A 173 3.23 -11.14 9.43
N PHE A 174 2.23 -10.26 9.35
CA PHE A 174 0.91 -10.53 9.92
C PHE A 174 0.19 -11.68 9.22
N LEU A 175 0.22 -11.71 7.90
CA LEU A 175 -0.42 -12.78 7.12
C LEU A 175 0.27 -14.12 7.28
N ILE A 176 1.59 -14.16 7.51
CA ILE A 176 2.32 -15.40 7.86
C ILE A 176 1.68 -16.03 9.08
N LEU A 177 1.37 -15.27 10.13
CA LEU A 177 0.68 -15.77 11.30
C LEU A 177 -0.67 -16.42 10.96
N ILE A 178 -1.50 -15.72 10.16
CA ILE A 178 -2.80 -16.25 9.71
C ILE A 178 -2.63 -17.55 8.90
N PHE A 179 -1.62 -17.60 8.04
CA PHE A 179 -1.34 -18.75 7.19
C PHE A 179 -0.81 -19.92 8.00
N VAL A 180 0.03 -19.69 9.01
CA VAL A 180 0.52 -20.74 9.92
C VAL A 180 -0.64 -21.34 10.70
N ILE A 181 -1.53 -20.53 11.27
CA ILE A 181 -2.73 -21.02 11.99
C ILE A 181 -3.64 -21.86 11.08
N ASN A 182 -3.69 -21.55 9.76
CA ASN A 182 -4.53 -22.25 8.80
C ASN A 182 -3.73 -23.09 7.79
N PHE A 183 -2.54 -23.59 8.18
CA PHE A 183 -1.56 -24.20 7.29
C PHE A 183 -2.13 -25.30 6.40
N ASN A 184 -2.90 -26.23 6.97
CA ASN A 184 -3.51 -27.32 6.23
C ASN A 184 -4.47 -26.84 5.12
N ILE A 185 -5.20 -25.74 5.36
CA ILE A 185 -6.10 -25.13 4.37
C ILE A 185 -5.27 -24.47 3.29
N ILE A 186 -4.19 -23.77 3.65
CA ILE A 186 -3.30 -23.11 2.69
C ILE A 186 -2.66 -24.13 1.74
N ILE A 187 -2.15 -25.25 2.25
CA ILE A 187 -1.62 -26.33 1.39
C ILE A 187 -2.68 -26.80 0.39
N GLN A 188 -3.92 -26.98 0.83
CA GLN A 188 -5.01 -27.38 -0.06
C GLN A 188 -5.35 -26.31 -1.13
N ILE A 189 -5.15 -25.03 -0.81
CA ILE A 189 -5.35 -23.92 -1.77
C ILE A 189 -4.21 -23.94 -2.79
N VAL A 190 -2.96 -24.00 -2.34
CA VAL A 190 -1.78 -23.99 -3.21
C VAL A 190 -1.75 -25.20 -4.16
N LYS A 191 -2.19 -26.39 -3.68
CA LYS A 191 -2.32 -27.58 -4.54
C LYS A 191 -3.38 -27.45 -5.64
N LYS A 192 -4.28 -26.45 -5.58
CA LYS A 192 -5.24 -26.19 -6.66
C LYS A 192 -4.56 -25.48 -7.82
N ILE A 193 -4.21 -26.23 -8.86
CA ILE A 193 -3.47 -25.74 -10.01
C ILE A 193 -4.10 -24.48 -10.64
N LYS A 194 -5.43 -24.42 -10.75
CA LYS A 194 -6.14 -23.25 -11.30
C LYS A 194 -5.91 -21.97 -10.49
N PHE A 195 -5.84 -22.08 -9.18
CA PHE A 195 -5.59 -20.92 -8.31
C PHE A 195 -4.14 -20.48 -8.40
N THR A 196 -3.21 -21.42 -8.26
CA THR A 196 -1.77 -21.13 -8.30
C THR A 196 -1.35 -20.59 -9.66
N SER A 197 -1.88 -21.15 -10.78
CA SER A 197 -1.62 -20.63 -12.11
C SER A 197 -2.16 -19.21 -12.31
N LEU A 198 -3.33 -18.87 -11.73
CA LEU A 198 -3.86 -17.50 -11.78
C LEU A 198 -2.92 -16.50 -11.08
N ILE A 199 -2.45 -16.83 -9.88
CA ILE A 199 -1.51 -15.95 -9.13
C ILE A 199 -0.20 -15.79 -9.92
N ILE A 200 0.36 -16.89 -10.43
CA ILE A 200 1.58 -16.85 -11.25
C ILE A 200 1.35 -15.99 -12.51
N LEU A 201 0.23 -16.16 -13.18
CA LEU A 201 -0.09 -15.37 -14.38
C LEU A 201 -0.13 -13.87 -14.07
N ILE A 202 -0.82 -13.46 -12.98
CA ILE A 202 -0.89 -12.05 -12.57
C ILE A 202 0.52 -11.50 -12.32
N VAL A 203 1.35 -12.22 -11.58
CA VAL A 203 2.74 -11.81 -11.28
C VAL A 203 3.55 -11.71 -12.58
N LEU A 204 3.49 -12.71 -13.46
CA LEU A 204 4.22 -12.71 -14.73
C LEU A 204 3.81 -11.55 -15.64
N LEU A 205 2.53 -11.22 -15.73
CA LEU A 205 2.05 -10.08 -16.52
C LEU A 205 2.66 -8.76 -16.03
N VAL A 206 2.71 -8.55 -14.72
CA VAL A 206 3.31 -7.33 -14.15
C VAL A 206 4.82 -7.29 -14.33
N LEU A 207 5.52 -8.42 -14.12
CA LEU A 207 6.96 -8.50 -14.36
C LEU A 207 7.29 -8.25 -15.85
N THR A 208 6.50 -8.82 -16.75
CA THR A 208 6.65 -8.58 -18.20
C THR A 208 6.44 -7.10 -18.54
N LYS A 209 5.39 -6.47 -18.01
CA LYS A 209 5.17 -5.03 -18.16
C LYS A 209 6.39 -4.23 -17.70
N ASN A 210 6.94 -4.56 -16.53
CA ASN A 210 8.09 -3.85 -15.97
C ASN A 210 9.32 -4.00 -16.87
N VAL A 211 9.58 -5.21 -17.39
CA VAL A 211 10.69 -5.46 -18.33
C VAL A 211 10.50 -4.67 -19.63
N ILE A 212 9.29 -4.65 -20.20
CA ILE A 212 8.99 -3.86 -21.40
C ILE A 212 9.26 -2.37 -21.13
N ASN A 213 8.80 -1.85 -20.01
CA ASN A 213 8.85 -0.43 -19.72
C ASN A 213 10.24 0.06 -19.30
N SER A 214 11.03 -0.76 -18.59
CA SER A 214 12.29 -0.31 -17.97
C SER A 214 13.48 -1.25 -18.20
N GLY A 215 13.26 -2.47 -18.66
CA GLY A 215 14.29 -3.51 -18.65
C GLY A 215 14.58 -4.08 -17.26
N CYS A 216 13.72 -3.81 -16.25
CA CYS A 216 13.87 -4.32 -14.89
C CYS A 216 12.67 -5.21 -14.52
N LEU A 217 12.89 -6.27 -13.73
CA LEU A 217 11.79 -7.08 -13.20
C LEU A 217 10.98 -6.29 -12.17
N ILE A 218 11.67 -5.58 -11.28
CA ILE A 218 11.06 -4.76 -10.22
C ILE A 218 11.77 -3.40 -10.21
N TYR A 219 11.16 -2.38 -10.81
CA TYR A 219 11.70 -1.04 -10.80
C TYR A 219 11.28 -0.32 -9.49
N PRO A 220 12.16 0.49 -8.82
CA PRO A 220 13.52 0.86 -9.20
C PRO A 220 14.63 -0.03 -8.58
N LEU A 221 14.37 -1.28 -8.23
CA LEU A 221 15.36 -2.19 -7.63
C LEU A 221 16.47 -2.51 -8.64
N SER A 222 17.60 -1.84 -8.54
CA SER A 222 18.71 -1.86 -9.50
C SER A 222 19.26 -3.26 -9.79
N VAL A 223 19.28 -4.15 -8.78
CA VAL A 223 19.72 -5.56 -8.95
C VAL A 223 18.79 -6.38 -9.84
N SER A 224 17.54 -5.95 -10.05
CA SER A 224 16.57 -6.63 -10.89
C SER A 224 16.61 -6.19 -12.36
N CYS A 225 17.48 -5.24 -12.72
CA CYS A 225 17.56 -4.67 -14.05
C CYS A 225 18.55 -5.43 -14.94
N PHE A 226 18.15 -5.69 -16.16
CA PHE A 226 19.02 -6.29 -17.16
C PHE A 226 20.01 -5.26 -17.71
N SER A 227 21.18 -5.71 -18.14
CA SER A 227 22.12 -4.84 -18.85
C SER A 227 21.62 -4.54 -20.26
N GLN A 228 22.01 -3.38 -20.81
CA GLN A 228 21.67 -2.98 -22.18
C GLN A 228 22.20 -3.96 -23.25
N ASN A 229 23.27 -4.68 -22.94
CA ASN A 229 23.77 -5.75 -23.81
C ASN A 229 22.81 -6.95 -23.92
N LYS A 230 21.95 -7.17 -22.91
CA LYS A 230 20.94 -8.25 -22.91
C LYS A 230 19.60 -7.76 -23.43
N ILE A 231 19.22 -6.54 -23.07
CA ILE A 231 17.96 -5.91 -23.45
C ILE A 231 18.30 -4.48 -23.90
N SER A 232 18.25 -4.21 -25.19
CA SER A 232 18.71 -2.95 -25.79
C SER A 232 17.96 -1.71 -25.29
N TRP A 233 16.71 -1.84 -24.86
CA TRP A 233 15.91 -0.75 -24.31
C TRP A 233 15.99 -0.63 -22.78
N SER A 234 16.76 -1.49 -22.12
CA SER A 234 16.92 -1.41 -20.67
C SER A 234 17.50 -0.06 -20.27
N ILE A 235 16.96 0.51 -19.19
CA ILE A 235 17.52 1.70 -18.59
C ILE A 235 18.94 1.44 -18.08
N ASP A 236 19.80 2.46 -18.12
CA ASP A 236 21.13 2.37 -17.53
C ASP A 236 21.01 2.05 -16.02
N LYS A 237 21.79 1.07 -15.55
CA LYS A 237 21.73 0.58 -14.16
C LYS A 237 22.02 1.63 -13.10
N GLU A 238 22.76 2.67 -13.44
CA GLU A 238 23.04 3.77 -12.49
C GLU A 238 21.75 4.57 -12.17
N ILE A 239 20.83 4.72 -13.12
CA ILE A 239 19.60 5.48 -12.92
C ILE A 239 18.65 4.80 -11.90
N PRO A 240 18.31 3.49 -12.01
CA PRO A 240 17.55 2.80 -10.97
C PRO A 240 18.22 2.85 -9.61
N LYS A 241 19.56 2.75 -9.53
CA LYS A 241 20.31 2.84 -8.30
C LYS A 241 20.19 4.23 -7.65
N ILE A 242 20.25 5.29 -8.44
CA ILE A 242 20.02 6.66 -7.96
C ILE A 242 18.60 6.77 -7.41
N ASN A 243 17.60 6.31 -8.14
CA ASN A 243 16.20 6.35 -7.70
C ASN A 243 15.93 5.50 -6.46
N GLU A 244 16.54 4.33 -6.36
CA GLU A 244 16.52 3.48 -5.15
C GLU A 244 17.08 4.24 -3.95
N ASN A 245 18.23 4.90 -4.10
CA ASN A 245 18.84 5.72 -3.04
C ASN A 245 17.96 6.90 -2.65
N VAL A 246 17.32 7.58 -3.61
CA VAL A 246 16.36 8.67 -3.35
C VAL A 246 15.21 8.15 -2.48
N ILE A 247 14.56 7.07 -2.88
CA ILE A 247 13.43 6.50 -2.14
C ILE A 247 13.88 6.07 -0.72
N LEU A 248 14.99 5.34 -0.61
CA LEU A 248 15.50 4.88 0.68
C LEU A 248 15.90 6.03 1.60
N SER A 249 16.48 7.09 1.07
CA SER A 249 16.88 8.25 1.88
C SER A 249 15.68 9.03 2.38
N TYR A 250 14.64 9.21 1.54
CA TYR A 250 13.39 9.84 1.96
C TYR A 250 12.70 9.06 3.08
N THR A 251 12.61 7.74 2.96
CA THR A 251 12.04 6.90 4.03
C THR A 251 12.86 6.91 5.32
N ARG A 252 14.10 7.39 5.28
CA ARG A 252 15.00 7.53 6.44
C ARG A 252 15.18 8.96 6.92
N GLY A 253 14.31 9.89 6.52
CA GLY A 253 14.28 11.26 7.03
C GLY A 253 15.22 12.24 6.34
N TRP A 254 15.68 11.96 5.11
CA TRP A 254 16.53 12.87 4.36
C TRP A 254 15.92 14.26 4.18
N MET A 255 14.60 14.35 3.98
CA MET A 255 13.90 15.64 3.86
C MET A 255 14.05 16.50 5.12
N ILE A 256 14.02 15.89 6.30
CA ILE A 256 14.23 16.61 7.57
C ILE A 256 15.68 17.05 7.70
N TYR A 257 16.63 16.15 7.35
CA TYR A 257 18.05 16.49 7.29
C TYR A 257 18.29 17.69 6.35
N ALA A 258 17.77 17.65 5.14
CA ALA A 258 17.93 18.71 4.17
C ALA A 258 17.36 20.05 4.69
N LYS A 259 16.13 20.04 5.24
CA LYS A 259 15.50 21.24 5.83
C LYS A 259 16.34 21.85 6.97
N GLU A 260 16.93 21.03 7.84
CA GLU A 260 17.74 21.51 8.97
C GLU A 260 19.10 22.07 8.56
N ASN A 261 19.62 21.66 7.40
CA ASN A 261 20.95 22.04 6.94
C ASN A 261 20.95 23.06 5.79
N ILE A 262 19.79 23.37 5.20
CA ILE A 262 19.63 24.47 4.24
C ILE A 262 19.57 25.78 5.02
N LYS A 263 20.56 26.67 4.81
CA LYS A 263 20.63 27.98 5.48
C LYS A 263 19.57 28.97 5.00
N ASP A 264 18.99 28.74 3.85
CA ASP A 264 18.01 29.67 3.23
C ASP A 264 16.77 28.89 2.78
N SER A 265 15.71 28.95 3.60
CA SER A 265 14.46 28.24 3.35
C SER A 265 13.66 28.76 2.14
N SER A 266 14.03 29.93 1.58
CA SER A 266 13.41 30.47 0.38
C SER A 266 13.90 29.82 -0.91
N LYS A 267 15.01 29.08 -0.85
CA LYS A 267 15.65 28.41 -2.00
C LYS A 267 15.42 26.89 -1.96
N PHE A 268 14.18 26.43 -1.94
CA PHE A 268 13.84 25.03 -2.18
C PHE A 268 14.06 24.60 -3.65
N VAL A 269 14.95 25.29 -4.35
CA VAL A 269 15.49 24.86 -5.62
C VAL A 269 16.73 24.05 -5.33
N PHE A 270 16.73 22.80 -5.69
CA PHE A 270 17.86 21.87 -5.63
C PHE A 270 19.10 22.51 -6.26
N ASN A 271 19.85 23.28 -5.47
CA ASN A 271 21.13 23.77 -5.88
C ASN A 271 22.21 22.87 -5.24
N PRO A 272 22.86 21.98 -6.01
CA PRO A 272 23.85 21.03 -5.48
C PRO A 272 25.13 21.67 -4.93
N LYS A 273 25.21 22.98 -4.86
CA LYS A 273 26.38 23.71 -4.35
C LYS A 273 26.34 24.03 -2.85
N GLU A 274 25.28 23.70 -2.14
CA GLU A 274 25.25 23.84 -0.69
C GLU A 274 25.63 22.50 -0.05
N ASN A 275 26.32 22.53 1.09
CA ASN A 275 26.91 21.40 1.84
C ASN A 275 25.90 20.33 2.33
N ILE A 276 24.98 19.93 1.46
CA ILE A 276 23.96 18.91 1.71
C ILE A 276 24.47 17.60 1.12
N LEU A 277 24.51 16.57 1.94
CA LEU A 277 24.87 15.23 1.50
C LEU A 277 23.92 14.75 0.39
N THR A 278 24.47 14.19 -0.65
CA THR A 278 23.69 13.46 -1.65
C THR A 278 22.94 12.29 -0.99
N HIS A 279 21.91 11.76 -1.65
CA HIS A 279 21.13 10.64 -1.11
C HIS A 279 22.00 9.42 -0.77
N SER A 280 22.99 9.12 -1.62
CA SER A 280 23.94 8.01 -1.39
C SER A 280 24.86 8.26 -0.21
N GLU A 281 25.43 9.46 -0.10
CA GLU A 281 26.27 9.84 1.04
C GLU A 281 25.49 9.85 2.36
N TYR A 282 24.23 10.35 2.32
CA TYR A 282 23.35 10.30 3.49
C TYR A 282 23.12 8.87 3.99
N LEU A 283 22.86 7.94 3.07
CA LEU A 283 22.65 6.54 3.40
C LEU A 283 23.92 5.85 3.91
N SER A 284 25.09 6.20 3.37
CA SER A 284 26.38 5.62 3.76
C SER A 284 26.81 5.96 5.18
N ASN A 285 26.31 7.08 5.75
CA ASN A 285 26.62 7.46 7.14
C ASN A 285 26.00 6.52 8.20
N GLY A 286 25.17 5.56 7.79
CA GLY A 286 24.64 4.50 8.65
C GLY A 286 23.51 4.94 9.58
N ILE A 287 22.96 3.95 10.30
CA ILE A 287 21.73 4.11 11.10
C ILE A 287 21.87 5.18 12.19
N LYS A 288 23.02 5.27 12.87
CA LYS A 288 23.26 6.25 13.95
C LYS A 288 23.15 7.69 13.47
N PHE A 289 23.45 7.94 12.19
CA PHE A 289 23.36 9.25 11.59
C PHE A 289 21.92 9.62 11.22
N TRP A 290 21.22 8.77 10.45
CA TRP A 290 19.93 9.15 9.92
C TRP A 290 18.76 8.94 10.91
N ILE A 291 18.89 8.08 11.94
CA ILE A 291 17.83 7.79 12.91
C ILE A 291 17.32 9.06 13.62
N LYS A 292 18.20 10.02 13.90
CA LYS A 292 17.85 11.29 14.55
C LYS A 292 16.93 12.18 13.70
N TYR A 293 17.04 12.09 12.38
CA TYR A 293 16.17 12.81 11.45
C TYR A 293 14.87 12.03 11.21
N TRP A 294 15.00 10.71 11.08
CA TRP A 294 13.84 9.82 10.91
C TRP A 294 12.83 9.96 12.06
N ILE A 295 13.28 9.99 13.30
CA ILE A 295 12.39 10.17 14.47
C ILE A 295 11.72 11.56 14.47
N LYS A 296 12.32 12.56 13.85
CA LYS A 296 11.75 13.91 13.75
C LYS A 296 10.67 14.03 12.67
N ASP A 297 10.59 13.09 11.75
CA ASP A 297 9.59 13.07 10.70
C ASP A 297 8.19 13.09 11.32
N PRO A 298 7.30 14.02 10.90
CA PRO A 298 5.95 14.13 11.47
C PRO A 298 5.13 12.85 11.35
N ASP A 299 5.27 12.12 10.24
CA ASP A 299 4.53 10.87 10.03
C ASP A 299 5.07 9.75 10.90
N ILE A 300 6.38 9.70 11.08
CA ILE A 300 7.02 8.77 12.02
C ILE A 300 6.66 9.09 13.47
N LYS A 301 6.62 10.38 13.84
CA LYS A 301 6.15 10.79 15.18
C LYS A 301 4.70 10.37 15.43
N ARG A 302 3.81 10.55 14.45
CA ARG A 302 2.43 10.08 14.57
C ARG A 302 2.36 8.58 14.75
N LEU A 303 3.13 7.84 13.94
CA LEU A 303 3.23 6.39 14.02
C LEU A 303 3.71 5.94 15.41
N LEU A 304 4.80 6.52 15.91
CA LEU A 304 5.35 6.21 17.23
C LEU A 304 4.37 6.54 18.36
N ASN A 305 3.64 7.65 18.27
CA ASN A 305 2.61 8.00 19.25
C ASN A 305 1.45 6.98 19.25
N ILE A 306 0.99 6.55 18.09
CA ILE A 306 -0.05 5.52 17.96
C ILE A 306 0.45 4.19 18.53
N LEU A 307 1.69 3.79 18.22
CA LEU A 307 2.31 2.57 18.77
C LEU A 307 2.44 2.66 20.30
N TYR A 308 2.84 3.82 20.83
CA TYR A 308 2.96 4.04 22.27
C TYR A 308 1.60 3.92 22.98
N ILE A 309 0.58 4.62 22.46
CA ILE A 309 -0.80 4.54 23.00
C ILE A 309 -1.32 3.10 22.87
N GLY A 310 -1.12 2.46 21.73
CA GLY A 310 -1.54 1.10 21.48
C GLY A 310 -0.87 0.08 22.41
N SER A 311 0.43 0.21 22.64
CA SER A 311 1.16 -0.65 23.58
C SER A 311 0.71 -0.44 25.03
N PHE A 312 0.40 0.78 25.39
CA PHE A 312 -0.13 1.11 26.73
C PHE A 312 -1.52 0.49 26.96
N ILE A 313 -2.42 0.60 25.99
CA ILE A 313 -3.73 -0.05 26.03
C ILE A 313 -3.58 -1.57 26.11
N LEU A 314 -2.67 -2.14 25.29
CA LEU A 314 -2.38 -3.57 25.31
C LEU A 314 -1.90 -4.02 26.70
N LEU A 315 -1.01 -3.26 27.32
CA LEU A 315 -0.48 -3.54 28.65
C LEU A 315 -1.61 -3.57 29.70
N ILE A 316 -2.51 -2.58 29.67
CA ILE A 316 -3.68 -2.53 30.56
C ILE A 316 -4.57 -3.77 30.35
N LEU A 317 -4.84 -4.14 29.10
CA LEU A 317 -5.67 -5.30 28.78
C LEU A 317 -5.00 -6.61 29.22
N LEU A 318 -3.67 -6.73 29.09
CA LEU A 318 -2.91 -7.88 29.58
C LEU A 318 -2.96 -7.98 31.11
N ILE A 319 -2.76 -6.88 31.83
CA ILE A 319 -2.84 -6.83 33.29
C ILE A 319 -4.24 -7.23 33.78
N ASN A 320 -5.29 -6.72 33.14
CA ASN A 320 -6.68 -7.07 33.47
C ASN A 320 -7.02 -8.53 33.18
N ASN A 321 -6.41 -9.13 32.13
CA ASN A 321 -6.59 -10.54 31.80
C ASN A 321 -5.76 -11.48 32.71
N LEU A 322 -4.57 -11.07 33.16
CA LEU A 322 -3.76 -11.85 34.09
C LEU A 322 -4.48 -12.11 35.44
N LYS A 323 -5.39 -11.21 35.85
CA LYS A 323 -6.27 -11.41 37.03
C LYS A 323 -7.36 -12.46 36.81
N LYS A 324 -7.62 -12.89 35.57
CA LYS A 324 -8.64 -13.89 35.20
C LYS A 324 -8.05 -15.21 34.64
N PHE A 325 -6.75 -15.45 34.87
CA PHE A 325 -6.04 -16.57 34.23
C PHE A 325 -6.44 -17.92 34.83
N ASN A 326 -7.20 -18.70 34.08
CA ASN A 326 -7.35 -20.16 34.26
C ASN A 326 -6.74 -20.82 33.01
N VAL A 327 -5.86 -21.80 33.22
CA VAL A 327 -4.98 -22.40 32.17
C VAL A 327 -5.76 -23.05 31.01
N GLU A 328 -7.00 -23.47 31.22
CA GLU A 328 -7.88 -24.02 30.19
C GLU A 328 -8.30 -23.10 29.08
N ASN A 329 -8.12 -21.80 29.27
CA ASN A 329 -8.49 -20.75 28.30
C ASN A 329 -7.32 -20.19 27.46
N LEU A 330 -6.13 -20.79 27.51
CA LEU A 330 -4.91 -20.26 26.90
C LEU A 330 -5.06 -20.06 25.38
N SER A 331 -5.68 -20.99 24.66
CA SER A 331 -5.87 -20.89 23.20
C SER A 331 -6.85 -19.78 22.81
N LYS A 332 -7.90 -19.58 23.60
CA LYS A 332 -8.91 -18.53 23.39
C LYS A 332 -8.36 -17.16 23.73
N ASN A 333 -7.54 -17.08 24.78
CA ASN A 333 -6.87 -15.84 25.20
C ASN A 333 -5.73 -15.44 24.26
N LEU A 334 -5.01 -16.40 23.68
CA LEU A 334 -3.98 -16.11 22.67
C LEU A 334 -4.59 -15.47 21.41
N LYS A 335 -5.73 -16.00 20.92
CA LYS A 335 -6.48 -15.41 19.82
C LYS A 335 -6.95 -13.98 20.15
N LEU A 336 -7.39 -13.75 21.38
CA LEU A 336 -7.82 -12.42 21.85
C LEU A 336 -6.65 -11.42 21.88
N ASN A 337 -5.50 -11.83 22.38
CA ASN A 337 -4.30 -11.00 22.45
C ASN A 337 -3.75 -10.68 21.06
N ILE A 338 -3.74 -11.64 20.15
CA ILE A 338 -3.37 -11.44 18.75
C ILE A 338 -4.34 -10.43 18.10
N SER A 339 -5.66 -10.54 18.35
CA SER A 339 -6.64 -9.59 17.78
C SER A 339 -6.43 -8.16 18.26
N THR A 340 -6.05 -8.02 19.52
CA THR A 340 -5.79 -6.69 20.11
C THR A 340 -4.53 -6.07 19.51
N ILE A 341 -3.48 -6.86 19.31
CA ILE A 341 -2.25 -6.43 18.62
C ILE A 341 -2.58 -5.99 17.18
N ILE A 342 -3.38 -6.76 16.47
CA ILE A 342 -3.80 -6.47 15.11
C ILE A 342 -4.64 -5.18 15.05
N PHE A 343 -5.60 -5.02 15.97
CA PHE A 343 -6.43 -3.80 16.05
C PHE A 343 -5.59 -2.55 16.27
N LEU A 344 -4.54 -2.64 17.08
CA LEU A 344 -3.65 -1.53 17.37
C LEU A 344 -2.66 -1.23 16.26
N LEU A 345 -2.26 -2.24 15.47
CA LEU A 345 -1.33 -2.07 14.34
C LEU A 345 -2.05 -1.73 13.01
N GLY A 346 -3.33 -2.06 12.88
CA GLY A 346 -4.10 -1.83 11.66
C GLY A 346 -4.12 -0.38 11.16
N PRO A 347 -4.36 0.64 12.03
CA PRO A 347 -4.35 2.05 11.63
C PRO A 347 -2.96 2.61 11.28
N ILE A 348 -1.89 1.87 11.54
CA ILE A 348 -0.49 2.30 11.43
C ILE A 348 0.06 2.00 10.02
N ILE A 349 -0.51 1.02 9.36
CA ILE A 349 -0.18 0.59 8.00
C ILE A 349 -1.01 1.38 6.99
#